data_7cc8fd3c6c7c6928ab93230723d84137
#
_entry.id   7cc8fd3c6c7c6928ab93230723d84137
#
_cell.length_a   1.000
_cell.length_b   1.000
_cell.length_c   1.000
_cell.angle_alpha   90.00
_cell.angle_beta   90.00
_cell.angle_gamma   90.00
#
_symmetry.space_group_name_H-M   'P 1'
#
loop_
_entity.id
_entity.type
_entity.pdbx_description
1 polymer ?
#
loop_
_entity_poly.entity_id
_entity_poly.type
_entity_poly.pdbx_seq_one_letter_code
_entity_poly.pdbx_strand_id
1 'polypeptide(L)'
;MRVYLDVCCLNRPFDDQTQERIHLETEAIETVLTYVERGLWQWVGSNLMELEAMLNSDVERRFRVLRLMVAVQEHVAVESLDHKRAGRLVELGFKATDALHVACAERARVDVFLTTDDRLIKTAARQAEVLRMPVANPLKWLEEQLL
;
A
#
# COMPACT_ATOMS: atom_id res chain seq x y z
N MET A 1 -6.21 -2.92 -13.89
CA MET A 1 -5.05 -3.08 -12.99
C MET A 1 -5.51 -3.06 -11.54
N ARG A 2 -5.00 -3.96 -10.74
CA ARG A 2 -5.35 -4.12 -9.32
C ARG A 2 -4.20 -3.57 -8.47
N VAL A 3 -4.50 -2.61 -7.61
CA VAL A 3 -3.49 -1.94 -6.78
C VAL A 3 -3.79 -2.11 -5.29
N TYR A 4 -2.74 -2.29 -4.49
CA TYR A 4 -2.79 -2.28 -3.03
C TYR A 4 -1.97 -1.09 -2.55
N LEU A 5 -2.57 -0.23 -1.74
CA LEU A 5 -1.90 0.96 -1.18
C LEU A 5 -1.61 0.73 0.30
N ASP A 6 -0.33 0.80 0.66
CA ASP A 6 0.07 0.79 2.06
C ASP A 6 -0.52 2.02 2.77
N VAL A 7 -0.83 1.90 4.05
CA VAL A 7 -1.45 2.99 4.84
C VAL A 7 -0.59 4.26 4.84
N CYS A 8 0.73 4.13 4.76
CA CYS A 8 1.61 5.30 4.63
C CYS A 8 1.30 6.14 3.39
N CYS A 9 0.83 5.54 2.30
CA CYS A 9 0.37 6.26 1.11
C CYS A 9 -0.87 7.10 1.42
N LEU A 10 -1.77 6.59 2.22
CA LEU A 10 -3.01 7.29 2.60
C LEU A 10 -2.77 8.41 3.60
N ASN A 11 -1.69 8.32 4.37
CA ASN A 11 -1.25 9.39 5.27
C ASN A 11 -0.50 10.50 4.55
N ARG A 12 0.15 10.20 3.43
CA ARG A 12 1.04 11.13 2.72
C ARG A 12 0.39 12.47 2.38
N PRO A 13 -0.89 12.54 1.91
CA PRO A 13 -1.56 13.82 1.65
C PRO A 13 -1.67 14.74 2.87
N PHE A 14 -1.56 14.19 4.08
CA PHE A 14 -1.68 14.92 5.35
C PHE A 14 -0.31 15.18 6.01
N ASP A 15 0.77 14.74 5.39
CA ASP A 15 2.13 15.05 5.81
C ASP A 15 2.54 16.45 5.33
N ASP A 16 3.74 16.91 5.71
CA ASP A 16 4.24 18.24 5.39
C ASP A 16 4.49 18.41 3.89
N GLN A 17 3.56 19.06 3.20
CA GLN A 17 3.60 19.29 1.75
C GLN A 17 4.67 20.30 1.32
N THR A 18 5.34 20.98 2.26
CA THR A 18 6.47 21.87 1.93
C THR A 18 7.72 21.09 1.53
N GLN A 19 7.78 19.81 1.88
CA GLN A 19 8.86 18.92 1.44
C GLN A 19 8.52 18.41 0.04
N GLU A 20 9.42 18.65 -0.90
CA GLU A 20 9.23 18.32 -2.32
C GLU A 20 8.87 16.84 -2.54
N ARG A 21 9.60 15.94 -1.93
CA ARG A 21 9.33 14.50 -2.06
C ARG A 21 7.90 14.14 -1.62
N ILE A 22 7.48 14.65 -0.48
CA ILE A 22 6.14 14.38 0.08
C ILE A 22 5.07 14.92 -0.87
N HIS A 23 5.26 16.13 -1.37
CA HIS A 23 4.34 16.75 -2.31
C HIS A 23 4.19 15.95 -3.60
N LEU A 24 5.28 15.52 -4.20
CA LEU A 24 5.27 14.72 -5.43
C LEU A 24 4.64 13.34 -5.21
N GLU A 25 4.95 12.69 -4.11
CA GLU A 25 4.31 11.42 -3.76
C GLU A 25 2.81 11.58 -3.54
N THR A 26 2.40 12.67 -2.90
CA THR A 26 0.97 13.00 -2.70
C THR A 26 0.26 13.15 -4.04
N GLU A 27 0.82 13.88 -4.98
CA GLU A 27 0.25 14.05 -6.32
C GLU A 27 0.11 12.71 -7.05
N ALA A 28 1.10 11.85 -6.93
CA ALA A 28 1.06 10.51 -7.52
C ALA A 28 -0.07 9.66 -6.90
N ILE A 29 -0.20 9.69 -5.58
CA ILE A 29 -1.25 8.95 -4.87
C ILE A 29 -2.63 9.46 -5.26
N GLU A 30 -2.82 10.77 -5.34
CA GLU A 30 -4.08 11.38 -5.78
C GLU A 30 -4.43 10.97 -7.22
N THR A 31 -3.43 10.84 -8.09
CA THR A 31 -3.62 10.36 -9.45
C THR A 31 -4.09 8.90 -9.47
N VAL A 32 -3.47 8.04 -8.66
CA VAL A 32 -3.89 6.64 -8.51
C VAL A 32 -5.36 6.57 -8.05
N LEU A 33 -5.71 7.35 -7.03
CA LEU A 33 -7.08 7.39 -6.49
C LEU A 33 -8.08 7.90 -7.54
N THR A 34 -7.68 8.85 -8.37
CA THR A 34 -8.51 9.34 -9.49
C THR A 34 -8.80 8.24 -10.49
N TYR A 35 -7.80 7.44 -10.85
CA TYR A 35 -8.00 6.30 -11.76
C TYR A 35 -8.91 5.23 -11.13
N VAL A 36 -8.83 5.04 -9.83
CA VAL A 36 -9.74 4.14 -9.10
C VAL A 36 -11.18 4.67 -9.16
N GLU A 37 -11.39 5.95 -8.90
CA GLU A 37 -12.72 6.58 -8.96
C GLU A 37 -13.34 6.50 -10.36
N ARG A 38 -12.51 6.59 -11.40
CA ARG A 38 -12.96 6.47 -12.79
C ARG A 38 -13.19 5.04 -13.25
N GLY A 39 -12.96 4.06 -12.38
CA GLY A 39 -13.12 2.65 -12.71
C GLY A 39 -12.05 2.07 -13.62
N LEU A 40 -10.93 2.78 -13.82
CA LEU A 40 -9.83 2.32 -14.66
C LEU A 40 -8.93 1.33 -13.93
N TRP A 41 -8.77 1.51 -12.63
CA TRP A 41 -8.01 0.62 -11.75
C TRP A 41 -8.88 0.19 -10.58
N GLN A 42 -8.58 -0.98 -10.02
CA GLN A 42 -9.28 -1.51 -8.86
C GLN A 42 -8.39 -1.40 -7.62
N TRP A 43 -8.92 -0.82 -6.56
CA TRP A 43 -8.22 -0.71 -5.28
C TRP A 43 -8.63 -1.86 -4.37
N VAL A 44 -7.65 -2.69 -4.03
CA VAL A 44 -7.81 -3.81 -3.10
C VAL A 44 -7.25 -3.40 -1.74
N GLY A 45 -8.03 -3.55 -0.70
CA GLY A 45 -7.63 -3.31 0.68
C GLY A 45 -7.77 -4.56 1.54
N SER A 46 -7.48 -4.44 2.82
CA SER A 46 -7.61 -5.51 3.80
C SER A 46 -8.10 -4.96 5.14
N ASN A 47 -8.64 -5.85 5.98
CA ASN A 47 -8.98 -5.47 7.35
C ASN A 47 -7.74 -5.05 8.17
N LEU A 48 -6.56 -5.48 7.76
CA LEU A 48 -5.30 -5.04 8.37
C LEU A 48 -5.05 -3.55 8.13
N MET A 49 -5.36 -3.04 6.93
CA MET A 49 -5.27 -1.61 6.61
C MET A 49 -6.23 -0.79 7.48
N GLU A 50 -7.45 -1.26 7.66
CA GLU A 50 -8.43 -0.58 8.52
C GLU A 50 -7.96 -0.52 9.96
N LEU A 51 -7.44 -1.64 10.48
CA LEU A 51 -6.91 -1.71 11.83
C LEU A 51 -5.74 -0.73 12.02
N GLU A 52 -4.81 -0.72 11.09
CA GLU A 52 -3.66 0.19 11.12
C GLU A 52 -4.09 1.66 11.09
N ALA A 53 -5.04 2.00 10.22
CA ALA A 53 -5.59 3.34 10.13
C ALA A 53 -6.28 3.76 11.43
N MET A 54 -7.00 2.84 12.08
CA MET A 54 -7.69 3.09 13.35
C MET A 54 -6.74 3.27 14.52
N LEU A 55 -5.52 2.77 14.45
CA LEU A 55 -4.51 2.90 15.49
C LEU A 55 -3.78 4.26 15.47
N ASN A 56 -4.02 5.10 14.50
CA ASN A 56 -3.42 6.44 14.44
C ASN A 56 -3.94 7.28 15.60
N SER A 57 -3.03 7.82 16.43
CA SER A 57 -3.36 8.63 17.60
C SER A 57 -3.92 10.01 17.25
N ASP A 58 -3.61 10.54 16.08
CA ASP A 58 -4.18 11.78 15.56
C ASP A 58 -5.61 11.51 15.06
N VAL A 59 -6.60 11.98 15.81
CA VAL A 59 -8.03 11.71 15.55
C VAL A 59 -8.47 12.27 14.19
N GLU A 60 -8.03 13.48 13.85
CA GLU A 60 -8.40 14.11 12.58
C GLU A 60 -7.78 13.37 11.39
N ARG A 61 -6.49 13.03 11.49
CA ARG A 61 -5.80 12.27 10.45
C ARG A 61 -6.43 10.89 10.28
N ARG A 62 -6.70 10.20 11.37
CA ARG A 62 -7.37 8.91 11.36
C ARG A 62 -8.69 8.96 10.61
N PHE A 63 -9.52 9.96 10.90
CA PHE A 63 -10.80 10.15 10.23
C PHE A 63 -10.63 10.39 8.72
N ARG A 64 -9.67 11.23 8.33
CA ARG A 64 -9.39 11.54 6.92
C ARG A 64 -8.91 10.31 6.15
N VAL A 65 -8.03 9.53 6.75
CA VAL A 65 -7.52 8.29 6.14
C VAL A 65 -8.64 7.26 5.96
N LEU A 66 -9.45 7.05 6.99
CA LEU A 66 -10.60 6.13 6.91
C LEU A 66 -11.60 6.58 5.86
N ARG A 67 -11.79 7.89 5.68
CA ARG A 67 -12.66 8.45 4.65
C ARG A 67 -12.14 8.14 3.24
N LEU A 68 -10.83 8.22 3.01
CA LEU A 68 -10.25 7.81 1.73
C LEU A 68 -10.51 6.33 1.45
N MET A 69 -10.45 5.49 2.48
CA MET A 69 -10.62 4.04 2.36
C MET A 69 -12.04 3.61 1.98
N VAL A 70 -13.02 4.51 2.01
CA VAL A 70 -14.38 4.24 1.51
C VAL A 70 -14.34 3.87 0.02
N ALA A 71 -13.36 4.35 -0.73
CA ALA A 71 -13.19 4.05 -2.15
C ALA A 71 -12.61 2.66 -2.44
N VAL A 72 -12.16 1.91 -1.42
CA VAL A 72 -11.69 0.52 -1.58
C VAL A 72 -12.82 -0.34 -2.13
N GLN A 73 -12.56 -1.01 -3.23
CA GLN A 73 -13.58 -1.77 -3.96
C GLN A 73 -13.62 -3.24 -3.57
N GLU A 74 -12.51 -3.80 -3.11
CA GLU A 74 -12.41 -5.17 -2.66
C GLU A 74 -11.65 -5.22 -1.34
N HIS A 75 -12.24 -5.85 -0.34
CA HIS A 75 -11.63 -6.04 0.97
C HIS A 75 -11.31 -7.51 1.18
N VAL A 76 -10.05 -7.82 1.47
CA VAL A 76 -9.64 -9.16 1.85
C VAL A 76 -9.45 -9.24 3.36
N ALA A 77 -9.96 -10.29 3.97
CA ALA A 77 -9.72 -10.58 5.38
C ALA A 77 -8.44 -11.39 5.50
N VAL A 78 -7.66 -11.12 6.55
CA VAL A 78 -6.45 -11.90 6.85
C VAL A 78 -6.88 -13.35 7.19
N GLU A 79 -6.21 -14.31 6.56
CA GLU A 79 -6.44 -15.73 6.73
C GLU A 79 -5.20 -16.43 7.29
N SER A 80 -5.37 -17.68 7.73
CA SER A 80 -4.25 -18.50 8.25
C SER A 80 -3.11 -18.66 7.26
N LEU A 81 -3.41 -18.79 5.97
CA LEU A 81 -2.38 -18.87 4.91
C LEU A 81 -1.57 -17.58 4.81
N ASP A 82 -2.18 -16.42 5.07
CA ASP A 82 -1.47 -15.15 5.06
C ASP A 82 -0.46 -15.07 6.21
N HIS A 83 -0.83 -15.55 7.40
CA HIS A 83 0.09 -15.63 8.54
C HIS A 83 1.25 -16.56 8.25
N LYS A 84 0.99 -17.69 7.63
CA LYS A 84 2.03 -18.65 7.24
C LYS A 84 3.01 -18.03 6.22
N ARG A 85 2.48 -17.40 5.19
CA ARG A 85 3.28 -16.70 4.18
C ARG A 85 4.07 -15.55 4.79
N ALA A 86 3.45 -14.76 5.66
CA ALA A 86 4.11 -13.66 6.36
C ALA A 86 5.29 -14.16 7.20
N GLY A 87 5.16 -15.30 7.88
CA GLY A 87 6.25 -15.92 8.61
C GLY A 87 7.47 -16.21 7.74
N ARG A 88 7.25 -16.69 6.53
CA ARG A 88 8.32 -16.91 5.55
C ARG A 88 8.97 -15.60 5.13
N LEU A 89 8.16 -14.55 4.90
CA LEU A 89 8.67 -13.23 4.50
C LEU A 89 9.48 -12.58 5.63
N VAL A 90 9.06 -12.76 6.89
CA VAL A 90 9.83 -12.28 8.05
C VAL A 90 11.23 -12.92 8.06
N GLU A 91 11.34 -14.20 7.80
CA GLU A 91 12.63 -14.88 7.70
C GLU A 91 13.52 -14.28 6.59
N LEU A 92 12.91 -13.71 5.56
CA LEU A 92 13.61 -13.06 4.45
C LEU A 92 13.93 -11.58 4.69
N GLY A 93 13.58 -11.05 5.86
CA GLY A 93 13.96 -9.70 6.27
C GLY A 93 12.83 -8.66 6.32
N PHE A 94 11.59 -9.06 6.04
CA PHE A 94 10.44 -8.15 6.19
C PHE A 94 10.04 -7.98 7.64
N LYS A 95 9.56 -6.79 7.99
CA LYS A 95 8.90 -6.57 9.28
C LYS A 95 7.58 -7.34 9.30
N ALA A 96 7.16 -7.80 10.49
CA ALA A 96 5.97 -8.64 10.65
C ALA A 96 4.71 -8.03 10.05
N THR A 97 4.44 -6.75 10.30
CA THR A 97 3.25 -6.07 9.76
C THR A 97 3.32 -5.92 8.25
N ASP A 98 4.47 -5.52 7.72
CA ASP A 98 4.69 -5.40 6.27
C ASP A 98 4.53 -6.76 5.58
N ALA A 99 5.10 -7.79 6.18
CA ALA A 99 4.98 -9.16 5.67
C ALA A 99 3.52 -9.60 5.55
N LEU A 100 2.70 -9.27 6.52
CA LEU A 100 1.29 -9.63 6.51
C LEU A 100 0.51 -8.86 5.43
N HIS A 101 0.80 -7.57 5.26
CA HIS A 101 0.23 -6.77 4.15
C HIS A 101 0.61 -7.36 2.80
N VAL A 102 1.88 -7.68 2.62
CA VAL A 102 2.38 -8.27 1.37
C VAL A 102 1.70 -9.62 1.11
N ALA A 103 1.56 -10.46 2.12
CA ALA A 103 0.89 -11.75 1.99
C ALA A 103 -0.57 -11.60 1.56
N CYS A 104 -1.30 -10.67 2.16
CA CYS A 104 -2.68 -10.37 1.77
C CYS A 104 -2.79 -9.88 0.32
N ALA A 105 -1.89 -8.99 -0.09
CA ALA A 105 -1.84 -8.47 -1.45
C ALA A 105 -1.52 -9.56 -2.47
N GLU A 106 -0.59 -10.45 -2.14
CA GLU A 106 -0.26 -11.60 -3.00
C GLU A 106 -1.45 -12.53 -3.20
N ARG A 107 -2.16 -12.86 -2.13
CA ARG A 107 -3.34 -13.73 -2.20
C ARG A 107 -4.47 -13.08 -2.99
N ALA A 108 -4.63 -11.77 -2.88
CA ALA A 108 -5.59 -10.98 -3.66
C ALA A 108 -5.17 -10.79 -5.13
N ARG A 109 -3.97 -11.23 -5.51
CA ARG A 109 -3.43 -11.14 -6.88
C ARG A 109 -3.41 -9.71 -7.41
N VAL A 110 -2.93 -8.79 -6.60
CA VAL A 110 -2.73 -7.41 -7.06
C VAL A 110 -1.56 -7.33 -8.04
N ASP A 111 -1.61 -6.35 -8.91
CA ASP A 111 -0.56 -6.12 -9.90
C ASP A 111 0.62 -5.34 -9.32
N VAL A 112 0.36 -4.56 -8.28
CA VAL A 112 1.39 -3.76 -7.60
C VAL A 112 0.99 -3.47 -6.16
N PHE A 113 2.00 -3.46 -5.29
CA PHE A 113 1.91 -3.00 -3.91
C PHE A 113 2.64 -1.67 -3.81
N LEU A 114 1.92 -0.58 -3.55
CA LEU A 114 2.48 0.77 -3.48
C LEU A 114 2.74 1.19 -2.04
N THR A 115 3.93 1.69 -1.78
CA THR A 115 4.36 2.17 -0.46
C THR A 115 5.34 3.32 -0.58
N THR A 116 5.33 4.23 0.40
CA THR A 116 6.34 5.29 0.51
C THR A 116 7.49 4.90 1.44
N ASP A 117 7.46 3.71 2.01
CA ASP A 117 8.48 3.19 2.92
C ASP A 117 9.68 2.66 2.13
N ASP A 118 10.78 3.41 2.11
CA ASP A 118 12.00 3.04 1.40
C ASP A 118 12.61 1.73 1.91
N ARG A 119 12.50 1.46 3.19
CA ARG A 119 13.03 0.22 3.77
C ARG A 119 12.30 -1.00 3.24
N LEU A 120 10.98 -0.91 3.18
CA LEU A 120 10.16 -1.98 2.61
C LEU A 120 10.49 -2.19 1.12
N ILE A 121 10.60 -1.10 0.36
CA ILE A 121 10.94 -1.15 -1.06
C ILE A 121 12.31 -1.85 -1.27
N LYS A 122 13.32 -1.49 -0.47
CA LYS A 122 14.65 -2.09 -0.55
C LYS A 122 14.62 -3.59 -0.23
N THR A 123 13.90 -3.97 0.82
CA THR A 123 13.77 -5.38 1.20
C THR A 123 13.07 -6.16 0.09
N ALA A 124 12.00 -5.61 -0.46
CA ALA A 124 11.26 -6.22 -1.56
C ALA A 124 12.13 -6.38 -2.82
N ALA A 125 12.96 -5.39 -3.13
CA ALA A 125 13.88 -5.46 -4.27
C ALA A 125 14.88 -6.60 -4.13
N ARG A 126 15.41 -6.82 -2.91
CA ARG A 126 16.31 -7.93 -2.63
C ARG A 126 15.62 -9.30 -2.75
N GLN A 127 14.31 -9.34 -2.57
CA GLN A 127 13.50 -10.56 -2.59
C GLN A 127 12.56 -10.63 -3.80
N ALA A 128 12.87 -9.90 -4.87
CA ALA A 128 12.01 -9.79 -6.04
C ALA A 128 11.61 -11.13 -6.66
N GLU A 129 12.51 -12.13 -6.63
CA GLU A 129 12.24 -13.44 -7.18
C GLU A 129 11.25 -14.25 -6.35
N VAL A 130 11.09 -13.93 -5.06
CA VAL A 130 10.20 -14.62 -4.13
C VAL A 130 8.82 -14.01 -4.12
N LEU A 131 8.72 -12.69 -4.34
CA LEU A 131 7.47 -11.96 -4.32
C LEU A 131 6.65 -12.18 -5.60
N ARG A 132 5.33 -12.19 -5.46
CA ARG A 132 4.39 -12.41 -6.56
C ARG A 132 3.95 -11.13 -7.27
N MET A 133 4.33 -9.96 -6.75
CA MET A 133 4.08 -8.68 -7.39
C MET A 133 5.21 -7.71 -7.02
N PRO A 134 5.42 -6.65 -7.81
CA PRO A 134 6.36 -5.59 -7.44
C PRO A 134 5.84 -4.78 -6.25
N VAL A 135 6.78 -4.32 -5.43
CA VAL A 135 6.55 -3.36 -4.36
C VAL A 135 7.29 -2.08 -4.75
N ALA A 136 6.57 -0.99 -4.89
CA ALA A 136 7.12 0.22 -5.51
C ALA A 136 6.64 1.50 -4.84
N ASN A 137 7.42 2.56 -5.00
CA ASN A 137 7.01 3.91 -4.63
C ASN A 137 5.94 4.39 -5.63
N PRO A 138 4.84 5.03 -5.16
CA PRO A 138 3.75 5.43 -6.04
C PRO A 138 4.17 6.42 -7.14
N LEU A 139 5.07 7.37 -6.84
CA LEU A 139 5.55 8.32 -7.84
C LEU A 139 6.34 7.60 -8.93
N LYS A 140 7.31 6.81 -8.54
CA LYS A 140 8.20 6.11 -9.45
C LYS A 140 7.44 5.12 -10.32
N TRP A 141 6.53 4.37 -9.71
CA TRP A 141 5.70 3.40 -10.42
C TRP A 141 4.77 4.09 -11.43
N LEU A 142 4.13 5.20 -11.02
CA LEU A 142 3.22 5.94 -11.89
C LEU A 142 3.95 6.51 -13.12
N GLU A 143 5.14 7.07 -12.93
CA GLU A 143 5.98 7.55 -14.03
C GLU A 143 6.23 6.45 -15.07
N GLU A 144 6.52 5.25 -14.61
CA GLU A 144 6.76 4.09 -15.49
C GLU A 144 5.49 3.66 -16.25
N GLN A 145 4.31 3.78 -15.61
CA GLN A 145 3.05 3.41 -16.26
C GLN A 145 2.61 4.39 -17.33
N LEU A 146 2.98 5.66 -17.21
CA LEU A 146 2.54 6.72 -18.12
C LEU A 146 3.51 6.97 -19.30
N LEU A 147 4.62 6.31 -19.33
CA LEU A 147 5.61 6.43 -20.41
C LEU A 147 5.27 5.56 -21.62
#